data_b3e59554d5ef740e40ca380d892e845a
#
_entry.id   b3e59554d5ef740e40ca380d892e845a
#
_cell.length_a   1.000
_cell.length_b   1.000
_cell.length_c   1.000
_cell.angle_alpha   90.00
_cell.angle_beta   90.00
_cell.angle_gamma   90.00
#
_symmetry.space_group_name_H-M   'P 1'
#
loop_
_entity.id
_entity.type
_entity.pdbx_description
1 polymer ?
#
loop_
_entity_poly.entity_id
_entity_poly.type
_entity_poly.pdbx_seq_one_letter_code
_entity_poly.pdbx_strand_id
1 'polypeptide(L)'
;MKLKLGLAALLGATVLFARDIIVPASELPRNAQDFISKNFKTAQIALVKKDIDSYDVTLNDGTEIDFIITGEWKDVDGKYKALPNSILPNIMPKISASLNAQIIEVSREINGYKFELSNQLKIYTDAQGNILGQKF
;
A
#
# COMPACT_ATOMS: atom_id res chain seq x y z
N MET A 1 -18.95 36.42 12.28
CA MET A 1 -18.65 35.87 12.06
C MET A 1 -18.77 35.54 12.15
N LYS A 2 -18.79 35.78 11.95
CA LYS A 2 -18.63 35.22 11.68
C LYS A 2 -18.51 34.58 11.50
N LEU A 3 -18.45 34.75 11.32
CA LEU A 3 -18.17 33.95 10.82
C LEU A 3 -18.16 33.37 10.90
N LYS A 4 -18.22 33.66 10.81
CA LYS A 4 -18.04 32.93 10.60
C LYS A 4 -18.11 32.31 10.15
N LEU A 5 -18.32 32.68 9.83
CA LEU A 5 -18.19 31.93 9.15
C LEU A 5 -17.93 31.48 8.86
N GLY A 6 -17.91 31.85 8.79
CA GLY A 6 -17.36 31.31 8.17
C GLY A 6 -17.35 30.76 8.10
N LEU A 7 -17.14 30.76 7.90
CA LEU A 7 -16.85 29.99 7.62
C LEU A 7 -17.18 29.21 7.41
N ALA A 8 -17.49 29.37 7.27
CA ALA A 8 -17.64 28.69 6.91
C ALA A 8 -17.69 28.23 6.27
N ALA A 9 -17.76 28.51 5.87
CA ALA A 9 -17.66 28.10 5.17
C ALA A 9 -17.25 27.73 4.75
N LEU A 10 -16.96 27.64 4.70
CA LEU A 10 -16.42 27.13 4.30
C LEU A 10 -16.60 26.31 4.24
N LEU A 11 -16.69 26.17 4.34
CA LEU A 11 -16.58 25.32 4.15
C LEU A 11 -16.78 24.61 3.65
N GLY A 12 -17.15 24.69 3.61
CA GLY A 12 -17.43 23.95 3.02
C GLY A 12 -16.91 23.49 2.22
N ALA A 13 -16.50 23.57 1.74
CA ALA A 13 -15.90 23.10 0.95
C ALA A 13 -15.02 22.48 1.29
N THR A 14 -14.80 22.40 1.86
CA THR A 14 -13.95 21.83 2.16
C THR A 14 -13.98 20.70 2.10
N VAL A 15 -14.47 20.33 2.10
CA VAL A 15 -14.53 19.35 2.00
C VAL A 15 -14.00 18.71 1.31
N LEU A 16 -14.01 18.82 0.78
CA LEU A 16 -13.61 18.23 0.00
C LEU A 16 -12.40 18.00 0.13
N PHE A 17 -11.98 18.36 0.48
CA PHE A 17 -10.85 18.29 0.56
C PHE A 17 -10.37 17.56 1.48
N ALA A 18 -10.87 17.22 1.75
CA ALA A 18 -10.63 16.56 2.67
C ALA A 18 -9.87 15.44 2.42
N ARG A 19 -9.02 15.29 2.59
CA ARG A 19 -8.43 14.37 2.25
C ARG A 19 -7.47 13.97 3.11
N ASP A 20 -6.60 13.43 3.04
CA ASP A 20 -5.44 12.93 3.71
C ASP A 20 -5.21 13.64 5.03
N ILE A 21 -5.83 13.21 6.07
CA ILE A 21 -5.52 13.68 7.41
C ILE A 21 -4.54 12.71 8.04
N ILE A 22 -3.60 13.25 8.82
CA ILE A 22 -2.65 12.45 9.57
C ILE A 22 -3.35 11.92 10.81
N VAL A 23 -3.25 10.62 11.03
CA VAL A 23 -3.87 9.95 12.17
C VAL A 23 -2.83 9.11 12.89
N PRO A 24 -3.05 8.79 14.17
CA PRO A 24 -2.13 7.89 14.88
C PRO A 24 -2.20 6.47 14.33
N ALA A 25 -1.11 5.74 14.45
CA ALA A 25 -1.04 4.37 13.96
C ALA A 25 -2.10 3.46 14.61
N SER A 26 -2.53 3.79 15.81
CA SER A 26 -3.57 3.02 16.50
C SER A 26 -4.93 3.09 15.82
N GLU A 27 -5.14 4.04 14.92
CA GLU A 27 -6.37 4.11 14.15
C GLU A 27 -6.43 3.12 13.00
N LEU A 28 -5.30 2.54 12.61
CA LEU A 28 -5.32 1.51 11.59
C LEU A 28 -6.16 0.32 12.06
N PRO A 29 -6.96 -0.28 11.19
CA PRO A 29 -7.62 -1.52 11.52
C PRO A 29 -6.61 -2.57 11.99
N ARG A 30 -7.05 -3.45 12.87
CA ARG A 30 -6.16 -4.44 13.48
C ARG A 30 -5.48 -5.31 12.42
N ASN A 31 -6.20 -5.72 11.39
CA ASN A 31 -5.61 -6.54 10.33
C ASN A 31 -4.50 -5.80 9.58
N ALA A 32 -4.62 -4.49 9.41
CA ALA A 32 -3.55 -3.71 8.78
C ALA A 32 -2.33 -3.66 9.69
N GLN A 33 -2.53 -3.44 10.99
CA GLN A 33 -1.43 -3.46 11.95
C GLN A 33 -0.74 -4.82 11.97
N ASP A 34 -1.52 -5.89 11.95
CA ASP A 34 -0.97 -7.25 11.94
C ASP A 34 -0.18 -7.54 10.67
N PHE A 35 -0.66 -7.05 9.53
CA PHE A 35 0.05 -7.20 8.27
C PHE A 35 1.45 -6.56 8.35
N ILE A 36 1.53 -5.36 8.90
CA ILE A 36 2.82 -4.67 9.03
C ILE A 36 3.73 -5.43 10.00
N SER A 37 3.20 -5.84 11.14
CA SER A 37 4.00 -6.57 12.13
C SER A 37 4.53 -7.87 11.60
N LYS A 38 3.72 -8.57 10.79
CA LYS A 38 4.11 -9.87 10.25
C LYS A 38 5.16 -9.74 9.16
N ASN A 39 5.01 -8.76 8.29
CA ASN A 39 5.84 -8.69 7.08
C ASN A 39 7.00 -7.71 7.19
N PHE A 40 6.95 -6.77 8.12
CA PHE A 40 7.98 -5.72 8.28
C PHE A 40 8.38 -5.64 9.73
N LYS A 41 8.98 -6.73 10.23
CA LYS A 41 9.20 -6.92 11.67
C LYS A 41 10.17 -5.92 12.27
N THR A 42 11.11 -5.42 11.50
CA THR A 42 12.13 -4.51 12.00
C THR A 42 11.82 -3.05 11.69
N ALA A 43 10.77 -2.79 10.94
CA ALA A 43 10.39 -1.43 10.59
C ALA A 43 9.32 -0.92 11.55
N GLN A 44 9.21 0.40 11.65
CA GLN A 44 8.20 1.06 12.46
C GLN A 44 7.37 1.97 11.58
N ILE A 45 6.12 2.17 11.98
CA ILE A 45 5.24 3.09 11.28
C ILE A 45 5.70 4.51 11.57
N ALA A 46 6.04 5.25 10.52
CA ALA A 46 6.46 6.65 10.65
C ALA A 46 5.30 7.61 10.46
N LEU A 47 4.33 7.26 9.60
CA LEU A 47 3.26 8.16 9.25
C LEU A 47 2.06 7.36 8.77
N VAL A 48 0.85 7.76 9.19
CA VAL A 48 -0.40 7.22 8.66
C VAL A 48 -1.24 8.39 8.20
N LYS A 49 -1.66 8.34 6.95
CA LYS A 49 -2.63 9.29 6.40
C LYS A 49 -3.92 8.55 6.11
N LYS A 50 -5.02 9.15 6.50
CA LYS A 50 -6.34 8.57 6.27
C LYS A 50 -7.08 9.39 5.24
N ASP A 51 -7.63 8.73 4.23
CA ASP A 51 -8.54 9.32 3.28
C ASP A 51 -9.92 8.70 3.50
N ILE A 52 -10.87 9.05 2.66
CA ILE A 52 -12.26 8.62 2.85
C ILE A 52 -12.40 7.10 2.76
N ASP A 53 -11.62 6.45 1.93
CA ASP A 53 -11.75 5.01 1.70
C ASP A 53 -10.43 4.24 1.83
N SER A 54 -9.39 4.87 2.37
CA SER A 54 -8.08 4.25 2.41
C SER A 54 -7.20 4.80 3.53
N TYR A 55 -6.13 4.06 3.81
CA TYR A 55 -5.04 4.52 4.68
C TYR A 55 -3.73 4.37 3.91
N ASP A 56 -2.91 5.41 3.95
CA ASP A 56 -1.57 5.37 3.36
C ASP A 56 -0.57 5.36 4.50
N VAL A 57 0.25 4.33 4.55
CA VAL A 57 1.22 4.14 5.63
C VAL A 57 2.62 4.26 5.08
N THR A 58 3.46 5.04 5.75
CA THR A 58 4.88 5.11 5.45
C THR A 58 5.64 4.51 6.63
N LEU A 59 6.51 3.56 6.36
CA LEU A 59 7.38 2.99 7.37
C LEU A 59 8.67 3.79 7.46
N ASN A 60 9.40 3.63 8.57
CA ASN A 60 10.61 4.41 8.79
C ASN A 60 11.75 4.06 7.83
N ASP A 61 11.66 2.94 7.10
CA ASP A 61 12.63 2.59 6.08
C ASP A 61 12.25 3.10 4.68
N GLY A 62 11.14 3.85 4.57
CA GLY A 62 10.67 4.40 3.31
C GLY A 62 9.64 3.56 2.59
N THR A 63 9.38 2.34 3.03
CA THR A 63 8.33 1.50 2.43
C THR A 63 6.97 2.18 2.57
N GLU A 64 6.17 2.14 1.52
CA GLU A 64 4.82 2.69 1.53
C GLU A 64 3.80 1.59 1.30
N ILE A 65 2.74 1.60 2.11
CA ILE A 65 1.69 0.58 2.03
C ILE A 65 0.35 1.28 1.99
N ASP A 66 -0.45 0.98 0.98
CA ASP A 66 -1.82 1.47 0.88
C ASP A 66 -2.76 0.36 1.33
N PHE A 67 -3.65 0.71 2.26
CA PHE A 67 -4.72 -0.18 2.73
C PHE A 67 -6.05 0.41 2.32
N ILE A 68 -7.00 -0.45 1.95
CA ILE A 68 -8.38 0.02 1.84
C ILE A 68 -8.94 0.19 3.25
N ILE A 69 -10.10 0.84 3.33
CA ILE A 69 -10.66 1.24 4.64
C ILE A 69 -10.92 0.04 5.56
N THR A 70 -11.11 -1.15 5.01
CA THR A 70 -11.31 -2.37 5.79
C THR A 70 -10.01 -2.92 6.38
N GLY A 71 -8.87 -2.36 6.02
CA GLY A 71 -7.57 -2.80 6.53
C GLY A 71 -6.86 -3.83 5.68
N GLU A 72 -7.42 -4.21 4.54
CA GLU A 72 -6.72 -5.09 3.60
C GLU A 72 -5.74 -4.26 2.78
N TRP A 73 -4.54 -4.80 2.58
CA TRP A 73 -3.56 -4.09 1.78
C TRP A 73 -3.98 -4.07 0.30
N LYS A 74 -3.67 -2.98 -0.36
CA LYS A 74 -3.94 -2.82 -1.78
C LYS A 74 -2.66 -2.71 -2.57
N ASP A 75 -1.66 -2.02 -2.06
CA ASP A 75 -0.39 -1.79 -2.72
C ASP A 75 0.71 -1.75 -1.69
N VAL A 76 1.85 -2.37 -2.01
CA VAL A 76 3.04 -2.34 -1.17
C VAL A 76 4.21 -1.95 -2.04
N ASP A 77 4.82 -0.81 -1.74
CA ASP A 77 5.92 -0.25 -2.53
C ASP A 77 7.17 -0.17 -1.69
N GLY A 78 8.16 -0.99 -2.02
CA GLY A 78 9.43 -1.03 -1.31
C GLY A 78 10.36 0.12 -1.65
N LYS A 79 10.00 0.99 -2.59
CA LYS A 79 10.85 2.11 -3.01
C LYS A 79 12.23 1.60 -3.39
N TYR A 80 12.25 0.71 -4.36
CA TYR A 80 13.44 0.07 -4.92
C TYR A 80 14.07 -1.00 -4.02
N LYS A 81 13.55 -1.22 -2.81
CA LYS A 81 14.01 -2.32 -1.94
C LYS A 81 13.17 -3.56 -2.18
N ALA A 82 13.80 -4.72 -2.06
CA ALA A 82 13.10 -5.98 -2.19
C ALA A 82 12.03 -6.10 -1.10
N LEU A 83 10.85 -6.54 -1.50
CA LEU A 83 9.77 -6.82 -0.57
C LEU A 83 9.91 -8.23 0.00
N PRO A 84 9.43 -8.44 1.22
CA PRO A 84 9.45 -9.79 1.80
C PRO A 84 8.47 -10.70 1.07
N ASN A 85 8.93 -11.92 0.77
CA ASN A 85 8.09 -12.91 0.10
C ASN A 85 6.90 -13.36 0.96
N SER A 86 6.94 -13.07 2.26
CA SER A 86 5.85 -13.44 3.18
C SER A 86 4.53 -12.73 2.86
N ILE A 87 4.56 -11.67 2.06
CA ILE A 87 3.32 -10.98 1.65
C ILE A 87 2.44 -11.93 0.84
N LEU A 88 3.03 -12.65 -0.11
CA LEU A 88 2.33 -13.66 -0.90
C LEU A 88 3.25 -14.87 -1.03
N PRO A 89 3.34 -15.70 0.01
CA PRO A 89 4.38 -16.74 0.08
C PRO A 89 4.24 -17.83 -0.98
N ASN A 90 3.05 -18.01 -1.56
CA ASN A 90 2.86 -19.02 -2.59
C ASN A 90 3.09 -18.49 -4.01
N ILE A 91 3.31 -17.20 -4.15
CA ILE A 91 3.42 -16.54 -5.46
C ILE A 91 4.76 -15.85 -5.64
N MET A 92 5.14 -15.00 -4.69
CA MET A 92 6.32 -14.14 -4.86
C MET A 92 7.63 -14.92 -5.04
N PRO A 93 7.88 -16.01 -4.32
CA PRO A 93 9.11 -16.75 -4.55
C PRO A 93 9.21 -17.31 -5.97
N LYS A 94 8.10 -17.73 -6.54
CA LYS A 94 8.10 -18.28 -7.91
C LYS A 94 8.40 -17.19 -8.95
N ILE A 95 7.77 -16.02 -8.78
CA ILE A 95 7.97 -14.89 -9.69
C ILE A 95 9.45 -14.47 -9.64
N SER A 96 9.97 -14.28 -8.44
CA SER A 96 11.34 -13.83 -8.24
C SER A 96 12.35 -14.81 -8.83
N ALA A 97 12.15 -16.11 -8.57
CA ALA A 97 13.07 -17.14 -9.04
C ALA A 97 13.04 -17.28 -10.55
N SER A 98 11.84 -17.29 -11.16
CA SER A 98 11.71 -17.53 -12.60
C SER A 98 12.26 -16.36 -13.42
N LEU A 99 12.25 -15.14 -12.88
CA LEU A 99 12.69 -13.96 -13.60
C LEU A 99 14.02 -13.42 -13.10
N ASN A 100 14.60 -14.08 -12.12
CA ASN A 100 15.92 -13.73 -11.58
C ASN A 100 16.03 -12.27 -11.22
N ALA A 101 15.01 -11.76 -10.55
CA ALA A 101 14.95 -10.37 -10.13
C ALA A 101 14.13 -10.28 -8.84
N GLN A 102 14.35 -9.21 -8.08
CA GLN A 102 13.66 -8.98 -6.84
C GLN A 102 12.37 -8.22 -7.09
N ILE A 103 11.34 -8.52 -6.31
CA ILE A 103 10.07 -7.82 -6.37
C ILE A 103 10.18 -6.59 -5.46
N ILE A 104 9.93 -5.41 -6.01
CA ILE A 104 10.03 -4.15 -5.27
C ILE A 104 8.67 -3.50 -5.05
N GLU A 105 7.64 -3.91 -5.80
CA GLU A 105 6.28 -3.41 -5.58
C GLU A 105 5.29 -4.50 -5.96
N VAL A 106 4.19 -4.59 -5.20
CA VAL A 106 3.09 -5.50 -5.51
C VAL A 106 1.77 -4.78 -5.28
N SER A 107 0.86 -4.92 -6.25
CA SER A 107 -0.48 -4.33 -6.18
C SER A 107 -1.51 -5.42 -6.42
N ARG A 108 -2.66 -5.31 -5.73
CA ARG A 108 -3.81 -6.16 -6.04
C ARG A 108 -4.55 -5.56 -7.23
N GLU A 109 -4.80 -6.40 -8.21
CA GLU A 109 -5.63 -6.04 -9.36
C GLU A 109 -6.97 -6.75 -9.24
N ILE A 110 -7.91 -6.46 -10.13
CA ILE A 110 -9.27 -6.99 -10.02
C ILE A 110 -9.28 -8.51 -9.87
N ASN A 111 -8.51 -9.22 -10.67
CA ASN A 111 -8.50 -10.69 -10.66
C ASN A 111 -7.10 -11.25 -10.49
N GLY A 112 -6.20 -10.51 -9.86
CA GLY A 112 -4.83 -10.98 -9.71
C GLY A 112 -3.93 -9.94 -9.10
N TYR A 113 -2.70 -9.91 -9.59
CA TYR A 113 -1.67 -9.05 -9.03
C TYR A 113 -0.84 -8.42 -10.12
N LYS A 114 -0.25 -7.26 -9.79
CA LYS A 114 0.80 -6.66 -10.59
C LYS A 114 2.05 -6.58 -9.71
N PHE A 115 3.17 -7.05 -10.25
CA PHE A 115 4.46 -6.99 -9.57
C PHE A 115 5.40 -6.11 -10.38
N GLU A 116 6.15 -5.25 -9.71
CA GLU A 116 7.25 -4.55 -10.35
C GLU A 116 8.55 -5.11 -9.81
N LEU A 117 9.48 -5.43 -10.72
CA LEU A 117 10.74 -6.05 -10.38
C LEU A 117 11.86 -5.03 -10.39
N SER A 118 12.98 -5.39 -9.79
CA SER A 118 14.15 -4.50 -9.65
C SER A 118 14.76 -4.09 -10.99
N ASN A 119 14.47 -4.84 -12.06
CA ASN A 119 14.91 -4.49 -13.42
C ASN A 119 13.86 -3.68 -14.18
N GLN A 120 12.84 -3.16 -13.48
CA GLN A 120 11.76 -2.34 -14.02
C GLN A 120 10.73 -3.11 -14.83
N LEU A 121 10.84 -4.43 -14.89
CA LEU A 121 9.84 -5.26 -15.56
C LEU A 121 8.58 -5.32 -14.71
N LYS A 122 7.42 -5.15 -15.32
CA LYS A 122 6.12 -5.29 -14.67
C LYS A 122 5.51 -6.62 -15.10
N ILE A 123 5.03 -7.38 -14.12
CA ILE A 123 4.44 -8.70 -14.33
C ILE A 123 3.00 -8.66 -13.87
N TYR A 124 2.10 -9.14 -14.70
CA TYR A 124 0.68 -9.23 -14.38
C TYR A 124 0.32 -10.70 -14.24
N THR A 125 -0.35 -11.05 -13.15
CA THR A 125 -0.71 -12.43 -12.86
C THR A 125 -2.19 -12.54 -12.52
N ASP A 126 -2.70 -13.78 -12.58
CA ASP A 126 -3.99 -14.09 -11.98
C ASP A 126 -3.84 -14.26 -10.46
N ALA A 127 -4.93 -14.64 -9.79
CA ALA A 127 -4.94 -14.77 -8.34
C ALA A 127 -4.07 -15.92 -7.84
N GLN A 128 -3.74 -16.88 -8.70
CA GLN A 128 -2.89 -18.02 -8.36
C GLN A 128 -1.43 -17.76 -8.70
N GLY A 129 -1.12 -16.61 -9.29
CA GLY A 129 0.25 -16.27 -9.63
C GLY A 129 0.70 -16.72 -11.01
N ASN A 130 -0.22 -17.17 -11.85
CA ASN A 130 0.11 -17.50 -13.23
C ASN A 130 0.31 -16.22 -14.02
N ILE A 131 1.43 -16.13 -14.75
CA ILE A 131 1.77 -14.91 -15.49
C ILE A 131 0.85 -14.78 -16.70
N LEU A 132 0.17 -13.64 -16.79
CA LEU A 132 -0.72 -13.31 -17.89
C LEU A 132 -0.06 -12.37 -18.88
N GLY A 133 0.92 -11.58 -18.46
CA GLY A 133 1.60 -10.67 -19.33
C GLY A 133 2.73 -9.94 -18.61
N GLN A 134 3.56 -9.27 -19.39
CA GLN A 134 4.67 -8.51 -18.84
C GLN A 134 5.00 -7.35 -19.77
N LYS A 135 5.59 -6.30 -19.19
CA LYS A 135 6.07 -5.16 -19.96
C LYS A 135 7.05 -4.34 -19.14
N PHE A 136 7.88 -3.60 -19.86
CA PHE A 136 8.77 -2.61 -19.23
C PHE A 136 8.09 -1.26 -19.04
#